data_2ff0efa09ae63b7ef2aa530b5cb08a53
#
_entry.id   2ff0efa09ae63b7ef2aa530b5cb08a53
#
_cell.length_a   1.000
_cell.length_b   1.000
_cell.length_c   1.000
_cell.angle_alpha   90.00
_cell.angle_beta   90.00
_cell.angle_gamma   90.00
#
_symmetry.space_group_name_H-M   'P 1'
#
loop_
_entity.id
_entity.type
_entity.pdbx_description
1 polymer ?
#
loop_
_entity_poly.entity_id
_entity_poly.type
_entity_poly.pdbx_seq_one_letter_code
_entity_poly.pdbx_strand_id
1 'polypeptide(L)'
;FGPPALILDRLKDLQPTSSRGDVTEALREALSLVATLDSPGTASVTVIGDLQRTGADQLNRVSLPRWLPIQFIRVGPAVSPNVAITDLRLPAEPNGPLSMIVANYGDQPVLNHTVRCVLDGQTISKIPFSRGAGVSDSLEWKLPRLPAGWHEAEVQLEVSDALAEDNVRRLAFLVPERIRVVAVESRSQVRSFEEQTFFVAA
;
A
#
# COMPACT_ATOMS: atom_id res chain seq x y z
N PHE A 1 -23.20 4.39 28.23
CA PHE A 1 -23.14 3.07 28.88
C PHE A 1 -24.55 2.49 28.94
N GLY A 2 -24.75 1.25 28.49
CA GLY A 2 -26.02 0.59 28.41
C GLY A 2 -25.91 -0.90 28.72
N PRO A 3 -27.02 -1.61 28.89
CA PRO A 3 -27.02 -3.05 29.10
C PRO A 3 -26.39 -3.76 27.90
N PRO A 4 -25.79 -4.96 28.09
CA PRO A 4 -25.11 -5.71 27.02
C PRO A 4 -25.94 -5.89 25.74
N ALA A 5 -27.25 -6.04 25.86
CA ALA A 5 -28.14 -6.18 24.71
C ALA A 5 -28.13 -4.96 23.78
N LEU A 6 -28.08 -3.74 24.34
CA LEU A 6 -28.03 -2.51 23.56
C LEU A 6 -26.70 -2.37 22.83
N ILE A 7 -25.59 -2.80 23.44
CA ILE A 7 -24.27 -2.81 22.81
C ILE A 7 -24.26 -3.79 21.65
N LEU A 8 -24.80 -5.00 21.83
CA LEU A 8 -24.89 -6.01 20.79
C LEU A 8 -25.69 -5.53 19.58
N ASP A 9 -26.80 -4.82 19.82
CA ASP A 9 -27.62 -4.28 18.72
C ASP A 9 -26.87 -3.21 17.94
N ARG A 10 -26.14 -2.31 18.62
CA ARG A 10 -25.29 -1.32 17.95
C ARG A 10 -24.15 -1.94 17.15
N LEU A 11 -23.57 -3.05 17.64
CA LEU A 11 -22.51 -3.76 16.91
C LEU A 11 -23.01 -4.40 15.61
N LYS A 12 -24.28 -4.83 15.56
CA LYS A 12 -24.88 -5.41 14.33
C LYS A 12 -25.04 -4.38 13.22
N ASP A 13 -25.19 -3.09 13.58
CA ASP A 13 -25.38 -2.02 12.62
C ASP A 13 -24.06 -1.45 12.09
N LEU A 14 -22.92 -1.89 12.64
CA LEU A 14 -21.61 -1.43 12.17
C LEU A 14 -21.32 -2.00 10.78
N GLN A 15 -20.95 -1.11 9.88
CA GLN A 15 -20.49 -1.47 8.54
C GLN A 15 -18.98 -1.32 8.46
N PRO A 16 -18.28 -2.27 7.79
CA PRO A 16 -16.87 -2.11 7.51
C PRO A 16 -16.63 -0.85 6.68
N THR A 17 -15.56 -0.14 6.99
CA THR A 17 -15.09 1.00 6.19
C THR A 17 -13.79 0.64 5.46
N SER A 18 -13.49 1.33 4.36
CA SER A 18 -12.21 1.22 3.66
C SER A 18 -11.09 2.00 4.35
N SER A 19 -11.37 2.66 5.47
CA SER A 19 -10.39 3.42 6.22
C SER A 19 -9.45 2.50 7.00
N ARG A 20 -8.19 2.89 7.08
CA ARG A 20 -7.21 2.19 7.93
C ARG A 20 -7.64 2.31 9.39
N GLY A 21 -7.68 1.17 10.09
CA GLY A 21 -7.87 1.14 11.54
C GLY A 21 -6.64 1.68 12.28
N ASP A 22 -6.87 2.54 13.29
CA ASP A 22 -5.83 3.03 14.19
C ASP A 22 -6.13 2.58 15.63
N VAL A 23 -5.49 1.48 16.02
CA VAL A 23 -5.62 0.92 17.38
C VAL A 23 -5.07 1.88 18.44
N THR A 24 -4.06 2.67 18.08
CA THR A 24 -3.42 3.62 18.98
C THR A 24 -4.39 4.74 19.36
N GLU A 25 -5.08 5.29 18.37
CA GLU A 25 -6.06 6.37 18.59
C GLU A 25 -7.30 5.83 19.33
N ALA A 26 -7.82 4.67 18.91
CA ALA A 26 -8.93 4.01 19.59
C ALA A 26 -8.62 3.75 21.09
N LEU A 27 -7.37 3.35 21.39
CA LEU A 27 -6.96 3.12 22.77
C LEU A 27 -6.83 4.42 23.57
N ARG A 28 -6.35 5.52 22.97
CA ARG A 28 -6.34 6.86 23.61
C ARG A 28 -7.74 7.33 23.94
N GLU A 29 -8.68 7.16 23.02
CA GLU A 29 -10.08 7.51 23.24
C GLU A 29 -10.70 6.68 24.35
N ALA A 30 -10.47 5.35 24.35
CA ALA A 30 -10.92 4.47 25.43
C ALA A 30 -10.36 4.88 26.79
N LEU A 31 -9.07 5.24 26.86
CA LEU A 31 -8.45 5.73 28.11
C LEU A 31 -9.06 7.05 28.57
N SER A 32 -9.36 7.95 27.65
CA SER A 32 -10.04 9.21 27.94
C SER A 32 -11.44 8.97 28.54
N LEU A 33 -12.19 8.02 27.96
CA LEU A 33 -13.51 7.64 28.46
C LEU A 33 -13.42 7.02 29.87
N VAL A 34 -12.47 6.13 30.08
CA VAL A 34 -12.25 5.51 31.41
C VAL A 34 -11.93 6.56 32.47
N ALA A 35 -11.17 7.61 32.12
CA ALA A 35 -10.86 8.70 33.04
C ALA A 35 -12.07 9.52 33.48
N THR A 36 -13.18 9.46 32.75
CA THR A 36 -14.44 10.16 33.09
C THR A 36 -15.38 9.36 33.99
N LEU A 37 -15.02 8.12 34.32
CA LEU A 37 -15.87 7.24 35.17
C LEU A 37 -15.76 7.63 36.64
N ASP A 38 -16.87 7.57 37.36
CA ASP A 38 -16.90 7.80 38.81
C ASP A 38 -16.09 6.75 39.58
N SER A 39 -15.95 5.53 39.03
CA SER A 39 -15.23 4.43 39.65
C SER A 39 -14.30 3.76 38.61
N PRO A 40 -13.23 4.42 38.20
CA PRO A 40 -12.34 3.90 37.15
C PRO A 40 -11.65 2.58 37.52
N GLY A 41 -11.48 2.27 38.80
CA GLY A 41 -10.84 1.04 39.26
C GLY A 41 -11.61 -0.26 38.93
N THR A 42 -12.85 -0.19 38.49
CA THR A 42 -13.64 -1.33 38.02
C THR A 42 -13.67 -1.49 36.50
N ALA A 43 -13.04 -0.57 35.78
CA ALA A 43 -12.99 -0.59 34.32
C ALA A 43 -11.97 -1.59 33.80
N SER A 44 -12.23 -2.08 32.59
CA SER A 44 -11.28 -2.82 31.76
C SER A 44 -11.43 -2.40 30.31
N VAL A 45 -10.37 -2.51 29.54
CA VAL A 45 -10.38 -2.25 28.10
C VAL A 45 -10.08 -3.53 27.37
N THR A 46 -10.95 -3.90 26.41
CA THR A 46 -10.71 -5.05 25.53
C THR A 46 -10.57 -4.55 24.10
N VAL A 47 -9.41 -4.77 23.51
CA VAL A 47 -9.13 -4.50 22.09
C VAL A 47 -9.36 -5.78 21.31
N ILE A 48 -10.33 -5.75 20.37
CA ILE A 48 -10.67 -6.88 19.50
C ILE A 48 -10.30 -6.50 18.07
N GLY A 49 -9.44 -7.29 17.44
CA GLY A 49 -8.98 -7.00 16.08
C GLY A 49 -8.02 -8.07 15.55
N ASP A 50 -7.59 -7.89 14.32
CA ASP A 50 -6.60 -8.76 13.68
C ASP A 50 -5.17 -8.56 14.20
N LEU A 51 -4.95 -7.48 14.97
CA LEU A 51 -3.68 -7.07 15.57
C LEU A 51 -2.56 -6.89 14.53
N GLN A 52 -2.90 -6.36 13.36
CA GLN A 52 -1.92 -6.03 12.33
C GLN A 52 -0.96 -4.92 12.80
N ARG A 53 0.32 -5.05 12.43
CA ARG A 53 1.36 -4.06 12.79
C ARG A 53 1.03 -2.65 12.28
N THR A 54 0.44 -2.56 11.08
CA THR A 54 0.10 -1.28 10.44
C THR A 54 -0.92 -0.45 11.22
N GLY A 55 -1.79 -1.08 12.02
CA GLY A 55 -2.76 -0.39 12.87
C GLY A 55 -2.22 -0.06 14.28
N ALA A 56 -1.02 -0.54 14.65
CA ALA A 56 -0.45 -0.44 15.98
C ALA A 56 0.95 0.20 16.03
N ASP A 57 1.37 0.89 14.97
CA ASP A 57 2.73 1.43 14.80
C ASP A 57 3.18 2.36 15.92
N GLN A 58 2.26 3.03 16.60
CA GLN A 58 2.53 4.00 17.66
C GLN A 58 2.04 3.53 19.04
N LEU A 59 1.67 2.26 19.17
CA LEU A 59 1.13 1.73 20.43
C LEU A 59 2.10 1.90 21.61
N ASN A 60 3.40 1.84 21.36
CA ASN A 60 4.46 2.07 22.34
C ASN A 60 4.52 3.51 22.87
N ARG A 61 3.83 4.46 22.23
CA ARG A 61 3.72 5.86 22.65
C ARG A 61 2.50 6.14 23.54
N VAL A 62 1.66 5.13 23.77
CA VAL A 62 0.50 5.26 24.65
C VAL A 62 0.91 4.92 26.07
N SER A 63 0.76 5.87 26.99
CA SER A 63 0.99 5.62 28.40
C SER A 63 -0.19 4.86 29.00
N LEU A 64 0.02 3.59 29.33
CA LEU A 64 -1.02 2.73 29.88
C LEU A 64 -0.98 2.78 31.42
N PRO A 65 -2.12 3.10 32.07
CA PRO A 65 -2.22 3.06 33.52
C PRO A 65 -2.03 1.61 34.03
N ARG A 66 -1.16 1.42 35.01
CA ARG A 66 -0.85 0.07 35.56
C ARG A 66 -2.05 -0.60 36.24
N TRP A 67 -3.02 0.18 36.68
CA TRP A 67 -4.20 -0.31 37.38
C TRP A 67 -5.32 -0.75 36.42
N LEU A 68 -5.25 -0.36 35.12
CA LEU A 68 -6.28 -0.66 34.14
C LEU A 68 -5.96 -1.98 33.40
N PRO A 69 -6.75 -3.02 33.59
CA PRO A 69 -6.60 -4.26 32.80
C PRO A 69 -6.89 -3.96 31.34
N ILE A 70 -5.93 -4.28 30.46
CA ILE A 70 -6.09 -4.19 29.01
C ILE A 70 -5.88 -5.57 28.42
N GLN A 71 -6.90 -6.06 27.71
CA GLN A 71 -6.86 -7.35 27.05
C GLN A 71 -6.90 -7.17 25.53
N PHE A 72 -6.06 -7.93 24.83
CA PHE A 72 -6.07 -8.02 23.38
C PHE A 72 -6.64 -9.37 22.97
N ILE A 73 -7.71 -9.33 22.16
CA ILE A 73 -8.34 -10.51 21.58
C ILE A 73 -8.10 -10.48 20.09
N ARG A 74 -7.32 -11.42 19.60
CA ARG A 74 -7.09 -11.57 18.18
C ARG A 74 -8.29 -12.26 17.52
N VAL A 75 -8.79 -11.66 16.43
CA VAL A 75 -9.81 -12.26 15.55
C VAL A 75 -9.19 -12.52 14.18
N GLY A 76 -9.69 -13.58 13.51
CA GLY A 76 -9.14 -14.04 12.25
C GLY A 76 -7.99 -15.05 12.40
N PRO A 77 -7.53 -15.64 11.29
CA PRO A 77 -6.42 -16.57 11.29
C PRO A 77 -5.10 -15.91 11.72
N ALA A 78 -4.22 -16.69 12.32
CA ALA A 78 -2.90 -16.19 12.76
C ALA A 78 -2.04 -15.72 11.58
N VAL A 79 -2.16 -16.41 10.46
CA VAL A 79 -1.55 -16.08 9.16
C VAL A 79 -2.60 -16.32 8.10
N SER A 80 -2.85 -15.35 7.24
CA SER A 80 -3.65 -15.51 6.03
C SER A 80 -2.71 -15.51 4.84
N PRO A 81 -2.77 -16.52 3.96
CA PRO A 81 -2.03 -16.47 2.72
C PRO A 81 -2.44 -15.20 1.96
N ASN A 82 -1.50 -14.32 1.72
CA ASN A 82 -1.75 -13.09 0.99
C ASN A 82 -0.52 -12.68 0.18
N VAL A 83 -0.74 -12.37 -1.09
CA VAL A 83 0.27 -11.83 -1.98
C VAL A 83 -0.27 -10.51 -2.51
N ALA A 84 0.42 -9.42 -2.26
CA ALA A 84 -0.06 -8.09 -2.58
C ALA A 84 0.82 -7.36 -3.56
N ILE A 85 0.23 -6.56 -4.42
CA ILE A 85 0.93 -5.51 -5.13
C ILE A 85 0.99 -4.30 -4.19
N THR A 86 2.17 -4.06 -3.63
CA THR A 86 2.35 -2.98 -2.66
C THR A 86 2.64 -1.64 -3.31
N ASP A 87 3.16 -1.65 -4.54
CA ASP A 87 3.50 -0.44 -5.26
C ASP A 87 3.48 -0.65 -6.78
N LEU A 88 3.15 0.41 -7.53
CA LEU A 88 3.20 0.48 -8.98
C LEU A 88 3.66 1.87 -9.39
N ARG A 89 4.79 1.97 -10.10
CA ARG A 89 5.43 3.24 -10.44
C ARG A 89 5.86 3.31 -11.89
N LEU A 90 5.70 4.49 -12.47
CA LEU A 90 6.42 4.87 -13.67
C LEU A 90 7.88 5.20 -13.33
N PRO A 91 8.80 4.98 -14.26
CA PRO A 91 10.17 5.41 -14.10
C PRO A 91 10.26 6.94 -14.02
N ALA A 92 11.26 7.42 -13.31
CA ALA A 92 11.61 8.84 -13.31
C ALA A 92 12.20 9.28 -14.67
N GLU A 93 12.77 8.34 -15.42
CA GLU A 93 13.38 8.59 -16.72
C GLU A 93 12.38 8.36 -17.86
N PRO A 94 12.41 9.19 -18.91
CA PRO A 94 11.63 8.95 -20.12
C PRO A 94 11.95 7.56 -20.71
N ASN A 95 10.92 6.76 -21.02
CA ASN A 95 11.04 5.41 -21.55
C ASN A 95 11.64 4.32 -20.61
N GLY A 96 11.77 4.61 -19.32
CA GLY A 96 12.14 3.58 -18.37
C GLY A 96 11.02 2.52 -18.20
N PRO A 97 11.28 1.44 -17.46
CA PRO A 97 10.29 0.39 -17.23
C PRO A 97 9.21 0.81 -16.23
N LEU A 98 7.98 0.37 -16.45
CA LEU A 98 6.97 0.32 -15.40
C LEU A 98 7.43 -0.67 -14.33
N SER A 99 7.54 -0.26 -13.10
CA SER A 99 7.97 -1.12 -12.00
C SER A 99 6.83 -1.38 -11.01
N MET A 100 6.77 -2.61 -10.52
CA MET A 100 5.83 -3.07 -9.52
C MET A 100 6.58 -3.72 -8.37
N ILE A 101 6.15 -3.49 -7.14
CA ILE A 101 6.61 -4.24 -5.98
C ILE A 101 5.52 -5.21 -5.58
N VAL A 102 5.89 -6.49 -5.49
CA VAL A 102 5.02 -7.56 -5.01
C VAL A 102 5.59 -8.15 -3.73
N ALA A 103 4.75 -8.41 -2.74
CA ALA A 103 5.12 -9.02 -1.47
C ALA A 103 4.25 -10.24 -1.19
N ASN A 104 4.87 -11.33 -0.76
CA ASN A 104 4.18 -12.49 -0.20
C ASN A 104 4.17 -12.35 1.33
N TYR A 105 3.02 -12.09 1.90
CA TYR A 105 2.82 -11.97 3.35
C TYR A 105 2.47 -13.32 4.01
N GLY A 106 2.28 -14.35 3.21
CA GLY A 106 2.03 -15.71 3.71
C GLY A 106 3.29 -16.38 4.28
N ASP A 107 3.09 -17.48 4.98
CA ASP A 107 4.13 -18.34 5.54
C ASP A 107 4.56 -19.47 4.59
N GLN A 108 3.91 -19.57 3.42
CA GLN A 108 4.22 -20.52 2.37
C GLN A 108 4.68 -19.81 1.09
N PRO A 109 5.54 -20.44 0.28
CA PRO A 109 5.90 -19.90 -1.02
C PRO A 109 4.72 -19.94 -1.98
N VAL A 110 4.63 -18.90 -2.82
CA VAL A 110 3.68 -18.83 -3.94
C VAL A 110 4.42 -19.24 -5.21
N LEU A 111 3.93 -20.26 -5.91
CA LEU A 111 4.61 -20.86 -7.05
C LEU A 111 3.72 -20.89 -8.30
N ASN A 112 4.30 -20.61 -9.46
CA ASN A 112 3.66 -20.80 -10.77
C ASN A 112 2.37 -19.99 -10.96
N HIS A 113 2.30 -18.80 -10.40
CA HIS A 113 1.23 -17.85 -10.69
C HIS A 113 1.61 -16.94 -11.86
N THR A 114 0.68 -16.11 -12.32
CA THR A 114 0.87 -15.20 -13.43
C THR A 114 0.68 -13.77 -12.96
N VAL A 115 1.52 -12.88 -13.46
CA VAL A 115 1.30 -11.43 -13.41
C VAL A 115 0.90 -10.98 -14.79
N ARG A 116 -0.22 -10.29 -14.91
CA ARG A 116 -0.74 -9.69 -16.13
C ARG A 116 -0.58 -8.19 -16.08
N CYS A 117 0.02 -7.61 -17.13
CA CYS A 117 0.09 -6.16 -17.32
C CYS A 117 -0.83 -5.76 -18.48
N VAL A 118 -1.70 -4.80 -18.21
CA VAL A 118 -2.67 -4.25 -19.17
C VAL A 118 -2.36 -2.77 -19.35
N LEU A 119 -2.37 -2.29 -20.58
CA LEU A 119 -2.17 -0.88 -20.92
C LEU A 119 -3.32 -0.45 -21.83
N ASP A 120 -4.03 0.61 -21.45
CA ASP A 120 -5.20 1.13 -22.15
C ASP A 120 -6.23 0.04 -22.53
N GLY A 121 -6.47 -0.88 -21.60
CA GLY A 121 -7.37 -2.00 -21.76
C GLY A 121 -6.83 -3.20 -22.57
N GLN A 122 -5.58 -3.12 -23.07
CA GLN A 122 -4.95 -4.21 -23.82
C GLN A 122 -3.89 -4.90 -22.98
N THR A 123 -3.92 -6.23 -22.94
CA THR A 123 -2.87 -7.02 -22.28
C THR A 123 -1.57 -6.92 -23.09
N ILE A 124 -0.55 -6.29 -22.51
CA ILE A 124 0.77 -6.14 -23.12
C ILE A 124 1.75 -7.23 -22.69
N SER A 125 1.52 -7.85 -21.54
CA SER A 125 2.42 -8.89 -21.02
C SER A 125 1.71 -9.80 -20.03
N LYS A 126 2.15 -11.08 -20.04
CA LYS A 126 1.88 -12.08 -18.99
C LYS A 126 3.18 -12.77 -18.65
N ILE A 127 3.60 -12.70 -17.40
CA ILE A 127 4.83 -13.33 -16.94
C ILE A 127 4.57 -14.29 -15.79
N PRO A 128 5.24 -15.44 -15.75
CA PRO A 128 5.18 -16.33 -14.60
C PRO A 128 5.85 -15.67 -13.40
N PHE A 129 5.31 -15.95 -12.23
CA PHE A 129 5.78 -15.37 -10.98
C PHE A 129 5.77 -16.42 -9.87
N SER A 130 6.81 -16.40 -9.07
CA SER A 130 6.95 -17.21 -7.86
C SER A 130 7.66 -16.40 -6.79
N ARG A 131 7.22 -16.52 -5.52
CA ARG A 131 7.82 -15.80 -4.38
C ARG A 131 7.87 -16.68 -3.15
N GLY A 132 9.01 -16.63 -2.46
CA GLY A 132 9.16 -17.27 -1.16
C GLY A 132 8.27 -16.62 -0.10
N ALA A 133 8.05 -17.32 0.99
CA ALA A 133 7.33 -16.82 2.16
C ALA A 133 8.02 -15.57 2.74
N GLY A 134 7.27 -14.52 3.02
CA GLY A 134 7.79 -13.27 3.58
C GLY A 134 8.69 -12.44 2.64
N VAL A 135 8.78 -12.79 1.35
CA VAL A 135 9.66 -12.11 0.39
C VAL A 135 8.91 -11.02 -0.36
N SER A 136 9.55 -9.85 -0.45
CA SER A 136 9.14 -8.75 -1.32
C SER A 136 10.18 -8.52 -2.41
N ASP A 137 9.74 -8.27 -3.64
CA ASP A 137 10.63 -8.09 -4.78
C ASP A 137 9.98 -7.23 -5.87
N SER A 138 10.77 -6.70 -6.79
CA SER A 138 10.31 -5.89 -7.91
C SER A 138 10.19 -6.69 -9.20
N LEU A 139 9.19 -6.34 -9.99
CA LEU A 139 9.01 -6.78 -11.37
C LEU A 139 8.95 -5.55 -12.26
N GLU A 140 9.48 -5.67 -13.47
CA GLU A 140 9.56 -4.55 -14.40
C GLU A 140 9.06 -4.94 -15.79
N TRP A 141 8.37 -4.00 -16.46
CA TRP A 141 7.92 -4.11 -17.83
C TRP A 141 8.38 -2.92 -18.65
N LYS A 142 8.98 -3.21 -19.78
CA LYS A 142 9.25 -2.17 -20.75
C LYS A 142 7.94 -1.81 -21.46
N LEU A 143 7.49 -0.56 -21.30
CA LEU A 143 6.32 -0.07 -21.99
C LEU A 143 6.60 0.10 -23.48
N PRO A 144 5.61 -0.12 -24.36
CA PRO A 144 5.71 0.25 -25.76
C PRO A 144 5.79 1.78 -25.88
N ARG A 145 6.18 2.26 -27.06
CA ARG A 145 6.13 3.70 -27.36
C ARG A 145 4.66 4.14 -27.38
N LEU A 146 4.33 5.11 -26.53
CA LEU A 146 2.97 5.61 -26.39
C LEU A 146 2.80 6.96 -27.09
N PRO A 147 1.63 7.23 -27.69
CA PRO A 147 1.30 8.57 -28.17
C PRO A 147 1.17 9.55 -27.00
N ALA A 148 1.17 10.85 -27.32
CA ALA A 148 0.88 11.86 -26.31
C ALA A 148 -0.58 11.75 -25.84
N GLY A 149 -0.80 11.89 -24.54
CA GLY A 149 -2.13 11.80 -23.94
C GLY A 149 -2.14 11.06 -22.61
N TRP A 150 -3.34 10.89 -22.05
CA TRP A 150 -3.55 10.11 -20.84
C TRP A 150 -3.57 8.61 -21.17
N HIS A 151 -2.89 7.84 -20.33
CA HIS A 151 -2.80 6.39 -20.40
C HIS A 151 -3.10 5.78 -19.05
N GLU A 152 -3.57 4.54 -19.06
CA GLU A 152 -3.82 3.76 -17.85
C GLU A 152 -3.07 2.43 -17.93
N ALA A 153 -2.27 2.15 -16.89
CA ALA A 153 -1.67 0.85 -16.67
C ALA A 153 -2.39 0.13 -15.52
N GLU A 154 -2.78 -1.12 -15.74
CA GLU A 154 -3.29 -2.02 -14.72
C GLU A 154 -2.36 -3.23 -14.63
N VAL A 155 -1.99 -3.58 -13.40
CA VAL A 155 -1.25 -4.83 -13.13
C VAL A 155 -2.09 -5.69 -12.21
N GLN A 156 -2.21 -6.97 -12.55
CA GLN A 156 -3.00 -7.94 -11.82
C GLN A 156 -2.19 -9.20 -11.53
N LEU A 157 -2.23 -9.64 -10.27
CA LEU A 157 -1.80 -10.98 -9.87
C LEU A 157 -2.95 -11.97 -10.10
N GLU A 158 -2.70 -13.01 -10.89
CA GLU A 158 -3.65 -14.10 -11.07
C GLU A 158 -3.44 -15.14 -9.95
N VAL A 159 -3.81 -14.74 -8.72
CA VAL A 159 -3.70 -15.54 -7.48
C VAL A 159 -5.04 -15.53 -6.77
N SER A 160 -5.35 -16.61 -6.06
CA SER A 160 -6.51 -16.68 -5.16
C SER A 160 -6.00 -16.75 -3.73
N ASP A 161 -6.21 -15.67 -2.99
CA ASP A 161 -5.73 -15.49 -1.64
C ASP A 161 -6.76 -14.82 -0.73
N ALA A 162 -6.34 -14.34 0.44
CA ALA A 162 -7.24 -13.81 1.44
C ALA A 162 -7.78 -12.41 1.15
N LEU A 163 -7.12 -11.63 0.27
CA LEU A 163 -7.47 -10.24 -0.02
C LEU A 163 -7.30 -9.92 -1.51
N ALA A 164 -8.35 -10.19 -2.29
CA ALA A 164 -8.32 -10.00 -3.74
C ALA A 164 -8.13 -8.53 -4.19
N GLU A 165 -8.44 -7.57 -3.33
CA GLU A 165 -8.38 -6.15 -3.62
C GLU A 165 -6.95 -5.64 -3.81
N ASP A 166 -5.96 -6.25 -3.14
CA ASP A 166 -4.56 -5.86 -3.26
C ASP A 166 -3.80 -6.63 -4.34
N ASN A 167 -4.51 -7.54 -5.04
CA ASN A 167 -4.02 -8.24 -6.23
C ASN A 167 -4.09 -7.41 -7.51
N VAL A 168 -4.66 -6.20 -7.47
CA VAL A 168 -4.78 -5.30 -8.61
C VAL A 168 -4.29 -3.91 -8.24
N ARG A 169 -3.46 -3.33 -9.11
CA ARG A 169 -3.08 -1.91 -9.03
C ARG A 169 -3.25 -1.23 -10.36
N ARG A 170 -3.70 0.04 -10.29
CA ARG A 170 -3.89 0.92 -11.44
C ARG A 170 -3.08 2.17 -11.28
N LEU A 171 -2.60 2.66 -12.40
CA LEU A 171 -1.84 3.90 -12.49
C LEU A 171 -2.26 4.65 -13.75
N ALA A 172 -2.82 5.85 -13.58
CA ALA A 172 -3.06 6.77 -14.68
C ALA A 172 -1.89 7.74 -14.81
N PHE A 173 -1.44 7.99 -16.04
CA PHE A 173 -0.31 8.85 -16.30
C PHE A 173 -0.45 9.59 -17.63
N LEU A 174 0.23 10.73 -17.73
CA LEU A 174 0.23 11.58 -18.91
C LEU A 174 1.56 11.42 -19.65
N VAL A 175 1.48 11.07 -20.95
CA VAL A 175 2.60 11.19 -21.88
C VAL A 175 2.54 12.58 -22.50
N PRO A 176 3.50 13.47 -22.25
CA PRO A 176 3.47 14.82 -22.79
C PRO A 176 3.77 14.83 -24.29
N GLU A 177 3.11 15.72 -25.02
CA GLU A 177 3.39 15.92 -26.47
C GLU A 177 4.81 16.40 -26.71
N ARG A 178 5.32 17.23 -25.80
CA ARG A 178 6.66 17.81 -25.86
C ARG A 178 7.26 17.92 -24.47
N ILE A 179 8.52 17.57 -24.36
CA ILE A 179 9.32 17.84 -23.15
C ILE A 179 10.06 19.15 -23.39
N ARG A 180 9.83 20.15 -22.54
CA ARG A 180 10.59 21.39 -22.58
C ARG A 180 11.88 21.19 -21.79
N VAL A 181 13.01 21.33 -22.47
CA VAL A 181 14.34 21.28 -21.85
C VAL A 181 14.89 22.70 -21.80
N VAL A 182 15.35 23.14 -20.65
CA VAL A 182 16.10 24.38 -20.49
C VAL A 182 17.55 24.00 -20.23
N ALA A 183 18.41 24.26 -21.21
CA ALA A 183 19.82 24.08 -21.05
C ALA A 183 20.45 25.41 -20.56
N VAL A 184 21.25 25.34 -19.50
CA VAL A 184 21.99 26.50 -18.97
C VAL A 184 23.46 26.18 -19.06
N GLU A 185 24.15 26.93 -19.91
CA GLU A 185 25.60 26.82 -20.07
C GLU A 185 26.33 28.11 -19.65
N SER A 186 27.48 27.96 -19.04
CA SER A 186 28.39 29.07 -18.88
C SER A 186 28.99 29.40 -20.26
N ARG A 187 28.98 30.67 -20.68
CA ARG A 187 29.64 31.09 -21.91
C ARG A 187 31.10 30.65 -21.90
N SER A 188 31.39 29.59 -22.66
CA SER A 188 32.76 29.16 -22.94
C SER A 188 33.14 29.72 -24.31
N GLN A 189 34.39 30.17 -24.48
CA GLN A 189 34.94 30.58 -25.79
C GLN A 189 35.29 29.36 -26.68
N VAL A 190 34.73 28.20 -26.37
CA VAL A 190 35.05 26.92 -26.96
C VAL A 190 34.14 26.65 -28.17
N ARG A 191 34.64 25.90 -29.12
CA ARG A 191 33.92 25.52 -30.35
C ARG A 191 32.66 24.75 -30.07
N SER A 192 31.65 24.85 -30.95
CA SER A 192 30.30 24.27 -30.79
C SER A 192 30.25 22.76 -30.46
N PHE A 193 31.30 21.99 -30.80
CA PHE A 193 31.41 20.57 -30.44
C PHE A 193 31.78 20.28 -28.99
N GLU A 194 32.28 21.29 -28.28
CA GLU A 194 32.69 21.17 -26.87
C GLU A 194 31.67 21.77 -25.92
N GLU A 195 30.56 22.31 -26.46
CA GLU A 195 29.43 22.78 -25.66
C GLU A 195 28.66 21.56 -25.09
N GLN A 196 28.39 21.59 -23.81
CA GLN A 196 27.75 20.44 -23.09
C GLN A 196 26.35 20.12 -23.60
N THR A 197 25.68 21.12 -24.21
CA THR A 197 24.32 20.97 -24.75
C THR A 197 24.27 20.61 -26.23
N PHE A 198 25.43 20.52 -26.91
CA PHE A 198 25.49 20.26 -28.36
C PHE A 198 24.64 19.02 -28.76
N PHE A 199 24.75 17.94 -28.01
CA PHE A 199 24.02 16.68 -28.28
C PHE A 199 22.53 16.72 -27.91
N VAL A 200 22.09 17.73 -27.18
CA VAL A 200 20.68 17.93 -26.84
C VAL A 200 19.96 18.73 -27.92
N ALA A 201 20.69 19.57 -28.65
CA ALA A 201 20.16 20.44 -29.72
C ALA A 201 20.19 19.79 -31.11
N ALA A 202 20.93 18.72 -31.31
CA ALA A 202 21.02 17.95 -32.56
C ALA A 202 20.03 16.81 -32.64
#